data_ce0bedd919a541c01a6d05be7e3fe493
#
_entry.id   ce0bedd919a541c01a6d05be7e3fe493
#
_cell.length_a   1.000
_cell.length_b   1.000
_cell.length_c   1.000
_cell.angle_alpha   90.00
_cell.angle_beta   90.00
_cell.angle_gamma   90.00
#
_symmetry.space_group_name_H-M   'P 1'
#
loop_
_entity.id
_entity.type
_entity.pdbx_description
1 polymer ?
#
loop_
_entity_poly.entity_id
_entity_poly.type
_entity_poly.pdbx_seq_one_letter_code
_entity_poly.pdbx_strand_id
1 'polypeptide(L)'
;MRRTLVIAVLGLTATSIALGQKQSASRNQRSSVEQAIRQLDNERIQAQIGADVVALDRIYADDFVGVGPSGTVRTKTQVISDFTSGALKFQSITTDEVQIRVYENAAVETGLSTMVGQDKGKAVPRDTRFTRVWVKQQGRWRLVANHYSSQIPQH
;
A
#
# COMPACT_ATOMS: atom_id res chain seq x y z
N MET A 1 -5.14 72.87 -18.32
CA MET A 1 -4.24 71.70 -18.44
C MET A 1 -4.46 70.78 -17.25
N ARG A 2 -5.26 69.72 -17.40
CA ARG A 2 -5.47 68.67 -16.36
C ARG A 2 -4.88 67.37 -16.89
N ARG A 3 -3.78 66.94 -16.30
CA ARG A 3 -3.18 65.61 -16.62
C ARG A 3 -3.86 64.58 -15.75
N THR A 4 -4.61 63.71 -16.36
CA THR A 4 -5.22 62.56 -15.73
C THR A 4 -4.18 61.44 -15.60
N LEU A 5 -3.89 61.05 -14.34
CA LEU A 5 -3.01 59.91 -14.03
C LEU A 5 -3.86 58.64 -14.13
N VAL A 6 -3.60 57.78 -15.09
CA VAL A 6 -4.17 56.44 -15.16
C VAL A 6 -3.19 55.49 -14.46
N ILE A 7 -3.54 55.07 -13.24
CA ILE A 7 -2.80 54.02 -12.52
C ILE A 7 -3.34 52.68 -13.00
N ALA A 8 -2.51 51.93 -13.71
CA ALA A 8 -2.82 50.57 -14.12
C ALA A 8 -2.73 49.61 -12.92
N VAL A 9 -3.88 49.09 -12.51
CA VAL A 9 -3.95 47.94 -11.55
C VAL A 9 -3.96 46.65 -12.39
N LEU A 10 -2.80 46.16 -12.70
CA LEU A 10 -2.62 44.85 -13.37
C LEU A 10 -1.48 44.10 -12.65
N GLY A 11 -1.82 43.28 -11.66
CA GLY A 11 -0.76 42.52 -10.99
C GLY A 11 -1.16 41.45 -10.00
N LEU A 12 -2.44 41.17 -9.73
CA LEU A 12 -2.80 40.24 -8.63
C LEU A 12 -3.52 38.92 -9.04
N THR A 13 -3.76 38.66 -10.28
CA THR A 13 -4.58 37.49 -10.70
C THR A 13 -3.74 36.27 -11.11
N ALA A 14 -2.46 36.40 -11.46
CA ALA A 14 -1.65 35.30 -11.98
C ALA A 14 -1.16 34.34 -10.90
N THR A 15 -0.93 34.78 -9.68
CA THR A 15 -0.41 33.96 -8.56
C THR A 15 -1.45 32.96 -8.02
N SER A 16 -2.72 33.31 -8.01
CA SER A 16 -3.79 32.43 -7.51
C SER A 16 -4.06 31.24 -8.43
N ILE A 17 -3.93 31.42 -9.75
CA ILE A 17 -4.15 30.39 -10.75
C ILE A 17 -3.02 29.34 -10.69
N ALA A 18 -1.78 29.75 -10.54
CA ALA A 18 -0.62 28.87 -10.47
C ALA A 18 -0.62 27.98 -9.20
N LEU A 19 -1.07 28.50 -8.05
CA LEU A 19 -1.22 27.75 -6.81
C LEU A 19 -2.34 26.70 -6.93
N GLY A 20 -3.47 27.02 -7.53
CA GLY A 20 -4.58 26.09 -7.77
C GLY A 20 -4.19 24.93 -8.70
N GLN A 21 -3.44 25.21 -9.76
CA GLN A 21 -2.95 24.19 -10.69
C GLN A 21 -1.94 23.23 -10.03
N LYS A 22 -1.01 23.74 -9.23
CA LYS A 22 -0.01 22.92 -8.52
C LYS A 22 -0.69 22.01 -7.48
N GLN A 23 -1.70 22.50 -6.81
CA GLN A 23 -2.45 21.73 -5.81
C GLN A 23 -3.32 20.63 -6.47
N SER A 24 -3.94 20.92 -7.61
CA SER A 24 -4.71 19.95 -8.39
C SER A 24 -3.80 18.85 -8.96
N ALA A 25 -2.64 19.19 -9.51
CA ALA A 25 -1.66 18.23 -10.00
C ALA A 25 -1.14 17.30 -8.89
N SER A 26 -0.84 17.86 -7.71
CA SER A 26 -0.42 17.07 -6.54
C SER A 26 -1.51 16.10 -6.05
N ARG A 27 -2.77 16.52 -6.04
CA ARG A 27 -3.91 15.67 -5.68
C ARG A 27 -4.11 14.53 -6.68
N ASN A 28 -4.06 14.83 -7.98
CA ASN A 28 -4.19 13.83 -9.04
C ASN A 28 -3.05 12.79 -8.98
N GLN A 29 -1.83 13.24 -8.71
CA GLN A 29 -0.69 12.34 -8.55
C GLN A 29 -0.85 11.41 -7.33
N ARG A 30 -1.32 11.90 -6.19
CA ARG A 30 -1.61 11.06 -5.02
C ARG A 30 -2.69 10.04 -5.31
N SER A 31 -3.80 10.45 -5.93
CA SER A 31 -4.88 9.54 -6.32
C SER A 31 -4.40 8.43 -7.26
N SER A 32 -3.56 8.74 -8.25
CA SER A 32 -3.01 7.73 -9.17
C SER A 32 -2.08 6.73 -8.44
N VAL A 33 -1.31 7.20 -7.46
CA VAL A 33 -0.47 6.31 -6.63
C VAL A 33 -1.33 5.41 -5.74
N GLU A 34 -2.37 5.94 -5.10
CA GLU A 34 -3.30 5.14 -4.30
C GLU A 34 -3.94 4.01 -5.13
N GLN A 35 -4.36 4.32 -6.36
CA GLN A 35 -4.92 3.32 -7.27
C GLN A 35 -3.86 2.25 -7.64
N ALA A 36 -2.62 2.65 -7.92
CA ALA A 36 -1.54 1.73 -8.24
C ALA A 36 -1.24 0.78 -7.05
N ILE A 37 -1.21 1.29 -5.81
CA ILE A 37 -1.01 0.47 -4.62
C ILE A 37 -2.18 -0.51 -4.42
N ARG A 38 -3.44 -0.07 -4.57
CA ARG A 38 -4.60 -0.95 -4.49
C ARG A 38 -4.55 -2.08 -5.51
N GLN A 39 -4.14 -1.77 -6.74
CA GLN A 39 -4.00 -2.79 -7.79
C GLN A 39 -2.90 -3.79 -7.45
N LEU A 40 -1.72 -3.33 -6.97
CA LEU A 40 -0.63 -4.20 -6.55
C LEU A 40 -1.00 -5.06 -5.33
N ASP A 41 -1.77 -4.53 -4.38
CA ASP A 41 -2.23 -5.32 -3.24
C ASP A 41 -3.24 -6.39 -3.66
N ASN A 42 -4.15 -6.08 -4.57
CA ASN A 42 -5.05 -7.07 -5.15
C ASN A 42 -4.28 -8.17 -5.90
N GLU A 43 -3.27 -7.80 -6.70
CA GLU A 43 -2.40 -8.75 -7.37
C GLU A 43 -1.66 -9.66 -6.37
N ARG A 44 -1.11 -9.08 -5.31
CA ARG A 44 -0.48 -9.81 -4.22
C ARG A 44 -1.44 -10.81 -3.54
N ILE A 45 -2.68 -10.40 -3.28
CA ILE A 45 -3.72 -11.27 -2.70
C ILE A 45 -3.98 -12.46 -3.63
N GLN A 46 -4.20 -12.21 -4.93
CA GLN A 46 -4.42 -13.30 -5.89
C GLN A 46 -3.20 -14.21 -6.01
N ALA A 47 -2.00 -13.65 -6.01
CA ALA A 47 -0.76 -14.42 -6.03
C ALA A 47 -0.60 -15.29 -4.76
N GLN A 48 -0.99 -14.80 -3.60
CA GLN A 48 -0.97 -15.59 -2.35
C GLN A 48 -1.99 -16.74 -2.37
N ILE A 49 -3.20 -16.51 -2.89
CA ILE A 49 -4.23 -17.55 -3.02
C ILE A 49 -3.80 -18.61 -4.05
N GLY A 50 -3.24 -18.18 -5.17
CA GLY A 50 -2.78 -19.07 -6.24
C GLY A 50 -1.39 -19.65 -6.02
N ALA A 51 -0.68 -19.28 -4.94
CA ALA A 51 0.73 -19.60 -4.70
C ALA A 51 1.65 -19.22 -5.89
N ASP A 52 1.34 -18.11 -6.57
CA ASP A 52 2.16 -17.56 -7.66
C ASP A 52 3.40 -16.86 -7.07
N VAL A 53 4.43 -17.66 -6.85
CA VAL A 53 5.70 -17.18 -6.27
C VAL A 53 6.45 -16.20 -7.19
N VAL A 54 6.23 -16.26 -8.51
CA VAL A 54 6.85 -15.33 -9.46
C VAL A 54 6.25 -13.92 -9.30
N ALA A 55 4.94 -13.84 -9.19
CA ALA A 55 4.27 -12.56 -8.90
C ALA A 55 4.65 -12.03 -7.52
N LEU A 56 4.69 -12.89 -6.49
CA LEU A 56 5.10 -12.50 -5.13
C LEU A 56 6.54 -12.00 -5.09
N ASP A 57 7.47 -12.66 -5.79
CA ASP A 57 8.88 -12.25 -5.87
C ASP A 57 9.04 -10.85 -6.48
N ARG A 58 8.23 -10.53 -7.48
CA ARG A 58 8.21 -9.21 -8.12
C ARG A 58 7.63 -8.12 -7.22
N ILE A 59 6.58 -8.44 -6.43
CA ILE A 59 5.87 -7.48 -5.58
C ILE A 59 6.65 -7.19 -4.30
N TYR A 60 7.25 -8.20 -3.68
CA TYR A 60 8.04 -8.02 -2.47
C TYR A 60 9.41 -7.42 -2.79
N ALA A 61 9.84 -6.46 -1.99
CA ALA A 61 11.21 -5.94 -2.05
C ALA A 61 12.22 -6.98 -1.56
N ASP A 62 13.49 -6.88 -1.95
CA ASP A 62 14.52 -7.84 -1.56
C ASP A 62 14.81 -7.79 -0.05
N ASP A 63 14.61 -6.61 0.56
CA ASP A 63 14.70 -6.35 2.00
C ASP A 63 13.35 -6.46 2.74
N PHE A 64 12.36 -7.11 2.14
CA PHE A 64 11.03 -7.28 2.73
C PHE A 64 11.08 -7.99 4.09
N VAL A 65 10.30 -7.46 5.04
CA VAL A 65 10.04 -8.06 6.35
C VAL A 65 8.54 -8.17 6.59
N GLY A 66 8.07 -9.40 6.84
CA GLY A 66 6.71 -9.69 7.25
C GLY A 66 6.64 -10.10 8.72
N VAL A 67 5.69 -9.54 9.46
CA VAL A 67 5.36 -9.97 10.84
C VAL A 67 3.97 -10.56 10.83
N GLY A 68 3.87 -11.84 11.13
CA GLY A 68 2.61 -12.55 11.23
C GLY A 68 1.83 -12.24 12.52
N PRO A 69 0.56 -12.66 12.62
CA PRO A 69 -0.29 -12.40 13.80
C PRO A 69 0.26 -13.00 15.11
N SER A 70 1.10 -14.03 15.01
CA SER A 70 1.79 -14.68 16.14
C SER A 70 3.11 -14.00 16.53
N GLY A 71 3.48 -12.89 15.87
CA GLY A 71 4.78 -12.25 16.04
C GLY A 71 5.92 -12.90 15.24
N THR A 72 5.65 -13.95 14.47
CA THR A 72 6.67 -14.59 13.63
C THR A 72 7.16 -13.65 12.56
N VAL A 73 8.46 -13.41 12.52
CA VAL A 73 9.13 -12.58 11.52
C VAL A 73 9.59 -13.45 10.34
N ARG A 74 9.34 -12.99 9.11
CA ARG A 74 9.76 -13.67 7.87
C ARG A 74 10.37 -12.67 6.88
N THR A 75 11.46 -13.07 6.28
CA THR A 75 12.06 -12.39 5.12
C THR A 75 11.29 -12.76 3.84
N LYS A 76 11.55 -12.05 2.74
CA LYS A 76 11.05 -12.40 1.40
C LYS A 76 11.33 -13.86 1.05
N THR A 77 12.58 -14.30 1.19
CA THR A 77 13.00 -15.66 0.86
C THR A 77 12.23 -16.72 1.66
N GLN A 78 11.99 -16.47 2.95
CA GLN A 78 11.23 -17.38 3.80
C GLN A 78 9.75 -17.45 3.38
N VAL A 79 9.13 -16.30 3.07
CA VAL A 79 7.73 -16.26 2.60
C VAL A 79 7.58 -16.99 1.26
N ILE A 80 8.48 -16.75 0.30
CA ILE A 80 8.47 -17.45 -1.00
C ILE A 80 8.66 -18.96 -0.80
N SER A 81 9.59 -19.37 0.06
CA SER A 81 9.81 -20.78 0.41
C SER A 81 8.58 -21.44 1.04
N ASP A 82 7.88 -20.73 1.95
CA ASP A 82 6.68 -21.23 2.61
C ASP A 82 5.52 -21.44 1.60
N PHE A 83 5.37 -20.55 0.61
CA PHE A 83 4.42 -20.75 -0.49
C PHE A 83 4.82 -21.88 -1.42
N THR A 84 6.10 -21.95 -1.81
CA THR A 84 6.62 -23.00 -2.71
C THR A 84 6.45 -24.40 -2.11
N SER A 85 6.73 -24.56 -0.82
CA SER A 85 6.59 -25.84 -0.12
C SER A 85 5.14 -26.18 0.25
N GLY A 86 4.22 -25.20 0.13
CA GLY A 86 2.84 -25.32 0.60
C GLY A 86 2.71 -25.31 2.13
N ALA A 87 3.74 -24.87 2.86
CA ALA A 87 3.66 -24.64 4.30
C ALA A 87 2.71 -23.48 4.62
N LEU A 88 2.65 -22.47 3.75
CA LEU A 88 1.69 -21.38 3.80
C LEU A 88 0.72 -21.49 2.63
N LYS A 89 -0.59 -21.57 2.93
CA LYS A 89 -1.66 -21.69 1.95
C LYS A 89 -2.85 -20.85 2.35
N PHE A 90 -3.42 -20.14 1.38
CA PHE A 90 -4.68 -19.41 1.56
C PHE A 90 -5.73 -19.92 0.60
N GLN A 91 -6.96 -20.10 1.10
CA GLN A 91 -8.15 -20.39 0.31
C GLN A 91 -8.87 -19.10 -0.10
N SER A 92 -8.88 -18.11 0.80
CA SER A 92 -9.44 -16.80 0.53
C SER A 92 -8.75 -15.74 1.39
N ILE A 93 -8.63 -14.54 0.83
CA ILE A 93 -8.19 -13.32 1.51
C ILE A 93 -9.08 -12.20 1.00
N THR A 94 -9.74 -11.50 1.90
CA THR A 94 -10.46 -10.26 1.60
C THR A 94 -9.95 -9.13 2.48
N THR A 95 -10.06 -7.90 1.99
CA THR A 95 -9.67 -6.72 2.76
C THR A 95 -10.82 -5.73 2.84
N ASP A 96 -10.93 -5.05 3.97
CA ASP A 96 -11.92 -4.01 4.24
C ASP A 96 -11.29 -2.83 4.99
N GLU A 97 -11.99 -1.71 5.08
CA GLU A 97 -11.52 -0.49 5.74
C GLU A 97 -10.15 -0.01 5.25
N VAL A 98 -9.83 -0.28 3.98
CA VAL A 98 -8.49 0.00 3.43
C VAL A 98 -8.28 1.50 3.25
N GLN A 99 -7.26 2.02 3.94
CA GLN A 99 -6.78 3.39 3.82
C GLN A 99 -5.34 3.40 3.33
N ILE A 100 -5.04 4.23 2.33
CA ILE A 100 -3.70 4.41 1.78
C ILE A 100 -3.30 5.88 1.96
N ARG A 101 -2.14 6.10 2.55
CA ARG A 101 -1.52 7.43 2.72
C ARG A 101 -0.21 7.46 1.95
N VAL A 102 -0.09 8.42 1.03
CA VAL A 102 1.05 8.54 0.12
C VAL A 102 2.00 9.65 0.61
N TYR A 103 3.28 9.32 0.70
CA TYR A 103 4.39 10.17 1.11
C TYR A 103 5.52 10.07 0.08
N GLU A 104 5.52 10.93 -0.92
CA GLU A 104 6.53 10.93 -2.00
C GLU A 104 6.80 9.54 -2.61
N ASN A 105 7.88 8.90 -2.20
CA ASN A 105 8.28 7.55 -2.64
C ASN A 105 7.88 6.43 -1.68
N ALA A 106 7.06 6.72 -0.68
CA ALA A 106 6.52 5.74 0.26
C ALA A 106 4.99 5.83 0.34
N ALA A 107 4.35 4.72 0.66
CA ALA A 107 2.93 4.70 1.00
C ALA A 107 2.70 3.74 2.18
N VAL A 108 1.81 4.13 3.06
CA VAL A 108 1.35 3.29 4.17
C VAL A 108 -0.10 2.89 3.91
N GLU A 109 -0.33 1.60 3.89
CA GLU A 109 -1.64 1.00 3.73
C GLU A 109 -2.05 0.32 5.04
N THR A 110 -3.26 0.62 5.53
CA THR A 110 -3.83 -0.01 6.71
C THR A 110 -5.22 -0.53 6.40
N GLY A 111 -5.67 -1.56 7.10
CA GLY A 111 -6.99 -2.11 6.91
C GLY A 111 -7.28 -3.32 7.78
N LEU A 112 -8.40 -3.95 7.50
CA LEU A 112 -8.82 -5.23 8.05
C LEU A 112 -8.62 -6.30 6.98
N SER A 113 -8.11 -7.47 7.37
CA SER A 113 -7.98 -8.65 6.50
C SER A 113 -8.73 -9.81 7.11
N THR A 114 -9.62 -10.43 6.34
CA THR A 114 -10.28 -11.69 6.67
C THR A 114 -9.64 -12.79 5.83
N MET A 115 -9.03 -13.77 6.48
CA MET A 115 -8.24 -14.82 5.82
C MET A 115 -8.78 -16.21 6.18
N VAL A 116 -8.80 -17.10 5.20
CA VAL A 116 -8.99 -18.54 5.40
C VAL A 116 -7.76 -19.23 4.82
N GLY A 117 -7.01 -19.92 5.67
CA GLY A 117 -5.77 -20.55 5.25
C GLY A 117 -5.06 -21.29 6.38
N GLN A 118 -3.88 -21.78 6.08
CA GLN A 118 -3.03 -22.56 6.98
C GLN A 118 -1.58 -22.07 6.91
N ASP A 119 -0.93 -22.04 8.05
CA ASP A 119 0.51 -21.83 8.21
C ASP A 119 1.09 -23.05 8.94
N LYS A 120 1.90 -23.87 8.24
CA LYS A 120 2.47 -25.12 8.74
C LYS A 120 1.43 -26.06 9.35
N GLY A 121 0.29 -26.20 8.66
CA GLY A 121 -0.83 -27.05 9.06
C GLY A 121 -1.74 -26.49 10.15
N LYS A 122 -1.45 -25.28 10.68
CA LYS A 122 -2.32 -24.61 11.66
C LYS A 122 -3.15 -23.54 10.95
N ALA A 123 -4.42 -23.42 11.31
CA ALA A 123 -5.26 -22.35 10.80
C ALA A 123 -4.67 -20.97 11.13
N VAL A 124 -4.64 -20.06 10.15
CA VAL A 124 -4.27 -18.66 10.39
C VAL A 124 -5.41 -17.95 11.10
N PRO A 125 -5.15 -16.92 11.95
CA PRO A 125 -6.19 -16.06 12.49
C PRO A 125 -7.04 -15.45 11.37
N ARG A 126 -8.35 -15.56 11.49
CA ARG A 126 -9.28 -15.15 10.46
C ARG A 126 -9.28 -13.64 10.24
N ASP A 127 -9.50 -12.90 11.32
CA ASP A 127 -9.66 -11.45 11.27
C ASP A 127 -8.44 -10.77 11.90
N THR A 128 -7.75 -9.96 11.11
CA THR A 128 -6.51 -9.28 11.52
C THR A 128 -6.51 -7.85 11.03
N ARG A 129 -5.97 -6.93 11.83
CA ARG A 129 -5.56 -5.62 11.34
C ARG A 129 -4.21 -5.76 10.66
N PHE A 130 -4.00 -4.99 9.60
CA PHE A 130 -2.71 -4.95 8.93
C PHE A 130 -2.20 -3.53 8.76
N THR A 131 -0.87 -3.45 8.71
CA THR A 131 -0.14 -2.26 8.25
C THR A 131 0.89 -2.74 7.23
N ARG A 132 0.86 -2.14 6.03
CA ARG A 132 1.80 -2.40 4.94
C ARG A 132 2.53 -1.12 4.58
N VAL A 133 3.80 -1.25 4.27
CA VAL A 133 4.64 -0.16 3.79
C VAL A 133 5.12 -0.49 2.39
N TRP A 134 4.75 0.37 1.47
CA TRP A 134 5.15 0.32 0.06
C TRP A 134 6.19 1.40 -0.20
N VAL A 135 7.24 1.08 -0.96
CA VAL A 135 8.29 2.02 -1.34
C VAL A 135 8.52 1.95 -2.83
N LYS A 136 8.71 3.09 -3.46
CA LYS A 136 9.06 3.18 -4.87
C LYS A 136 10.56 3.02 -5.04
N GLN A 137 10.98 1.84 -5.51
CA GLN A 137 12.37 1.47 -5.77
C GLN A 137 12.56 1.31 -7.28
N GLN A 138 13.54 1.98 -7.86
CA GLN A 138 13.85 1.91 -9.32
C GLN A 138 12.60 2.12 -10.21
N GLY A 139 11.75 3.09 -9.84
CA GLY A 139 10.53 3.43 -10.56
C GLY A 139 9.32 2.51 -10.32
N ARG A 140 9.46 1.44 -9.53
CA ARG A 140 8.40 0.46 -9.23
C ARG A 140 8.02 0.47 -7.76
N TRP A 141 6.73 0.35 -7.46
CA TRP A 141 6.26 0.16 -6.10
C TRP A 141 6.50 -1.28 -5.66
N ARG A 142 7.09 -1.45 -4.48
CA ARG A 142 7.36 -2.75 -3.84
C ARG A 142 6.93 -2.73 -2.38
N LEU A 143 6.45 -3.86 -1.90
CA LEU A 143 6.12 -4.05 -0.49
C LEU A 143 7.40 -4.33 0.30
N VAL A 144 7.76 -3.43 1.23
CA VAL A 144 8.95 -3.56 2.08
C VAL A 144 8.63 -4.08 3.47
N ALA A 145 7.41 -3.84 3.97
CA ALA A 145 7.00 -4.35 5.27
C ALA A 145 5.51 -4.69 5.30
N ASN A 146 5.18 -5.73 6.03
CA ASN A 146 3.80 -6.12 6.32
C ASN A 146 3.70 -6.61 7.75
N HIS A 147 2.77 -6.07 8.53
CA HIS A 147 2.51 -6.48 9.89
C HIS A 147 1.03 -6.79 10.05
N TYR A 148 0.73 -7.96 10.60
CA TYR A 148 -0.60 -8.36 11.02
C TYR A 148 -0.67 -8.41 12.54
N SER A 149 -1.77 -7.90 13.10
CA SER A 149 -2.13 -8.09 14.50
C SER A 149 -3.49 -8.79 14.59
N SER A 150 -3.58 -9.83 15.40
CA SER A 150 -4.87 -10.48 15.70
C SER A 150 -5.77 -9.50 16.44
N GLN A 151 -7.07 -9.51 16.11
CA GLN A 151 -8.05 -8.82 16.95
C GLN A 151 -8.21 -9.63 18.25
N ILE A 152 -8.04 -8.96 19.38
CA ILE A 152 -8.43 -9.54 20.67
C ILE A 152 -9.96 -9.45 20.72
N PRO A 153 -10.70 -10.57 20.92
CA PRO A 153 -12.13 -10.50 21.14
C PRO A 153 -12.41 -9.54 22.30
N GLN A 154 -13.22 -8.53 22.06
CA GLN A 154 -13.73 -7.66 23.12
C GLN A 154 -14.76 -8.50 23.91
N HIS A 155 -14.43 -8.87 25.12
CA HIS A 155 -15.32 -9.57 26.05
C HIS A 155 -16.27 -8.58 26.69
#